data_6a6b16b584ff951043e5b17f47eb90b8
#
_entry.id   6a6b16b584ff951043e5b17f47eb90b8
#
_cell.length_a   1.000
_cell.length_b   1.000
_cell.length_c   1.000
_cell.angle_alpha   90.00
_cell.angle_beta   90.00
_cell.angle_gamma   90.00
#
_symmetry.space_group_name_H-M   'P 1'
#
loop_
_entity.id
_entity.type
_entity.pdbx_description
1 polymer ?
#
loop_
_entity_poly.entity_id
_entity_poly.type
_entity_poly.pdbx_seq_one_letter_code
_entity_poly.pdbx_strand_id
1 'polypeptide(L)'
;GSDGFVTQTNDDQTGTVMRFRDMIDGTSNVIALGEKRLDDRSLGNYQGDDNEGYTSGWDHDVIRFTNVQPRVDSNNGGWGEQRFGSIHSQMFNALFADGSVRPISYDIDGNLFSLLGRRNDGQAVSPP
;
A
#
# COMPACT_ATOMS: atom_id res chain seq x y z
N GLY A 1 3.03 -3.10 10.46
CA GLY A 1 1.70 -3.61 10.75
C GLY A 1 1.62 -5.09 10.51
N SER A 2 0.98 -5.81 11.40
CA SER A 2 0.78 -7.27 11.30
C SER A 2 -0.60 -7.63 10.72
N ASP A 3 -1.39 -6.65 10.36
CA ASP A 3 -2.80 -6.73 10.00
C ASP A 3 -3.11 -6.40 8.53
N GLY A 4 -2.10 -6.07 7.73
CA GLY A 4 -2.22 -5.83 6.29
C GLY A 4 -2.27 -7.10 5.44
N PHE A 5 -2.40 -6.94 4.12
CA PHE A 5 -2.33 -8.03 3.15
C PHE A 5 -0.95 -8.71 3.15
N VAL A 6 0.12 -7.92 3.23
CA VAL A 6 1.50 -8.43 3.40
C VAL A 6 1.88 -8.32 4.86
N THR A 7 2.47 -9.37 5.40
CA THR A 7 2.94 -9.42 6.79
C THR A 7 4.43 -9.75 6.83
N GLN A 8 5.13 -9.11 7.76
CA GLN A 8 6.53 -9.44 8.01
C GLN A 8 6.62 -10.82 8.69
N THR A 9 7.51 -11.66 8.20
CA THR A 9 7.87 -12.93 8.88
C THR A 9 8.99 -12.65 9.88
N ASN A 10 9.06 -13.45 10.93
CA ASN A 10 10.20 -13.41 11.86
C ASN A 10 11.45 -14.04 11.23
N ASP A 11 12.63 -13.75 11.78
CA ASP A 11 13.91 -14.26 11.28
C ASP A 11 14.01 -15.80 11.26
N ASP A 12 13.20 -16.48 12.07
CA ASP A 12 13.09 -17.93 12.11
C ASP A 12 12.15 -18.53 11.03
N GLN A 13 11.67 -17.68 10.13
CA GLN A 13 10.71 -18.02 9.07
C GLN A 13 9.37 -18.58 9.59
N THR A 14 9.07 -18.44 10.86
CA THR A 14 7.77 -18.81 11.44
C THR A 14 6.71 -17.73 11.18
N GLY A 15 6.66 -17.22 9.94
CA GLY A 15 5.66 -16.26 9.54
C GLY A 15 4.27 -16.89 9.49
N THR A 16 3.27 -16.12 9.81
CA THR A 16 1.89 -16.52 9.64
C THR A 16 1.57 -16.68 8.15
N VAL A 17 1.31 -17.89 7.70
CA VAL A 17 0.80 -18.12 6.35
C VAL A 17 -0.60 -17.54 6.25
N MET A 18 -0.71 -16.47 5.48
CA MET A 18 -1.98 -15.81 5.20
C MET A 18 -2.82 -16.62 4.21
N ARG A 19 -4.09 -16.73 4.50
CA ARG A 19 -5.09 -17.35 3.62
C ARG A 19 -6.23 -16.37 3.37
N PHE A 20 -6.91 -16.48 2.25
CA PHE A 20 -8.07 -15.63 1.95
C PHE A 20 -9.16 -15.69 3.04
N ARG A 21 -9.33 -16.83 3.71
CA ARG A 21 -10.27 -16.98 4.83
C ARG A 21 -9.90 -16.15 6.08
N ASP A 22 -8.66 -15.66 6.15
CA ASP A 22 -8.18 -14.86 7.28
C ASP A 22 -8.49 -13.35 7.07
N MET A 23 -9.09 -13.01 5.90
CA MET A 23 -9.58 -11.67 5.57
C MET A 23 -11.05 -11.56 5.95
N ILE A 24 -11.31 -11.44 7.25
CA ILE A 24 -12.68 -11.43 7.78
C ILE A 24 -13.48 -10.19 7.39
N ASP A 25 -12.79 -9.09 7.01
CA ASP A 25 -13.42 -7.86 6.53
C ASP A 25 -13.86 -7.95 5.06
N GLY A 26 -13.54 -9.07 4.41
CA GLY A 26 -13.85 -9.35 3.01
C GLY A 26 -12.72 -8.94 2.06
N THR A 27 -12.45 -9.80 1.09
CA THR A 27 -11.35 -9.61 0.12
C THR A 27 -11.50 -8.37 -0.76
N SER A 28 -12.72 -7.89 -0.96
CA SER A 28 -13.01 -6.67 -1.70
C SER A 28 -12.74 -5.37 -0.93
N ASN A 29 -12.42 -5.48 0.36
CA ASN A 29 -12.17 -4.34 1.25
C ASN A 29 -10.70 -4.25 1.70
N VAL A 30 -9.82 -5.10 1.17
CA VAL A 30 -8.40 -5.13 1.56
C VAL A 30 -7.53 -4.82 0.36
N ILE A 31 -6.75 -3.75 0.44
CA ILE A 31 -5.74 -3.40 -0.56
C ILE A 31 -4.58 -4.40 -0.47
N ALA A 32 -4.28 -5.07 -1.58
CA ALA A 32 -3.17 -6.00 -1.72
C ALA A 32 -1.91 -5.33 -2.27
N LEU A 33 -2.05 -4.55 -3.33
CA LEU A 33 -0.97 -3.81 -3.99
C LEU A 33 -1.49 -2.45 -4.43
N GLY A 34 -0.59 -1.52 -4.73
CA GLY A 34 -0.95 -0.23 -5.29
C GLY A 34 0.26 0.49 -5.86
N GLU A 35 0.00 1.47 -6.69
CA GLU A 35 1.04 2.37 -7.18
C GLU A 35 1.68 3.10 -6.00
N LYS A 36 2.99 3.27 -6.04
CA LYS A 36 3.75 3.97 -5.00
C LYS A 36 4.11 5.39 -5.43
N ARG A 37 4.03 6.33 -4.50
CA ARG A 37 4.48 7.70 -4.73
C ARG A 37 5.99 7.74 -4.98
N LEU A 38 6.42 8.53 -5.96
CA LEU A 38 7.83 8.77 -6.30
C LEU A 38 8.15 10.27 -6.26
N ASP A 39 9.43 10.60 -6.16
CA ASP A 39 9.95 11.94 -6.48
C ASP A 39 10.21 11.99 -8.00
N ASP A 40 9.42 12.78 -8.71
CA ASP A 40 9.46 12.88 -10.17
C ASP A 40 10.81 13.43 -10.71
N ARG A 41 11.57 14.18 -9.91
CA ARG A 41 12.90 14.64 -10.27
C ARG A 41 13.96 13.55 -10.25
N SER A 42 13.70 12.49 -9.52
CA SER A 42 14.64 11.38 -9.35
C SER A 42 14.32 10.21 -10.28
N LEU A 43 13.33 10.34 -11.17
CA LEU A 43 13.00 9.29 -12.14
C LEU A 43 14.22 8.97 -13.02
N GLY A 44 14.60 7.69 -13.06
CA GLY A 44 15.79 7.22 -13.75
C GLY A 44 17.11 7.47 -13.01
N ASN A 45 17.06 8.02 -11.80
CA ASN A 45 18.19 8.21 -10.90
C ASN A 45 17.94 7.49 -9.58
N TYR A 46 18.89 7.58 -8.66
CA TYR A 46 18.76 6.98 -7.34
C TYR A 46 17.65 7.64 -6.52
N GLN A 47 16.74 6.81 -6.04
CA GLN A 47 15.79 7.09 -4.96
C GLN A 47 15.94 6.00 -3.90
N GLY A 48 16.07 6.38 -2.63
CA GLY A 48 16.34 5.42 -1.58
C GLY A 48 15.13 4.53 -1.22
N ASP A 49 13.95 4.80 -1.78
CA ASP A 49 12.76 3.95 -1.67
C ASP A 49 12.29 3.44 -3.05
N ASP A 50 13.20 3.43 -4.05
CA ASP A 50 12.97 2.91 -5.39
C ASP A 50 14.28 2.41 -6.04
N ASN A 51 15.20 1.89 -5.26
CA ASN A 51 16.49 1.39 -5.74
C ASN A 51 16.61 -0.13 -5.74
N GLU A 52 15.68 -0.82 -5.10
CA GLU A 52 15.65 -2.28 -5.01
C GLU A 52 14.30 -2.84 -5.46
N GLY A 53 14.28 -4.10 -5.87
CA GLY A 53 13.07 -4.81 -6.26
C GLY A 53 12.43 -5.55 -5.08
N TYR A 54 11.35 -6.25 -5.37
CA TYR A 54 10.60 -7.05 -4.37
C TYR A 54 11.44 -8.11 -3.64
N THR A 55 12.62 -8.42 -4.14
CA THR A 55 13.55 -9.39 -3.54
C THR A 55 14.23 -8.86 -2.29
N SER A 56 14.21 -7.55 -2.03
CA SER A 56 14.71 -6.95 -0.78
C SER A 56 13.88 -7.35 0.45
N GLY A 57 12.66 -7.88 0.24
CA GLY A 57 11.80 -8.34 1.31
C GLY A 57 10.98 -7.20 1.92
N TRP A 58 10.98 -7.11 3.26
CA TRP A 58 10.26 -6.05 3.98
C TRP A 58 11.10 -4.76 3.99
N ASP A 59 10.96 -3.99 2.94
CA ASP A 59 11.78 -2.81 2.69
C ASP A 59 10.95 -1.61 2.19
N HIS A 60 11.55 -0.41 2.29
CA HIS A 60 10.95 0.84 1.83
C HIS A 60 10.67 0.87 0.33
N ASP A 61 11.38 0.06 -0.46
CA ASP A 61 11.19 -0.02 -1.91
C ASP A 61 9.84 -0.61 -2.28
N VAL A 62 9.31 -1.52 -1.46
CA VAL A 62 8.11 -2.31 -1.79
C VAL A 62 6.95 -2.15 -0.81
N ILE A 63 7.21 -1.72 0.43
CA ILE A 63 6.15 -1.61 1.45
C ILE A 63 5.60 -0.19 1.51
N ARG A 64 4.27 -0.09 1.49
CA ARG A 64 3.50 1.15 1.65
C ARG A 64 2.45 0.99 2.73
N PHE A 65 2.10 2.09 3.36
CA PHE A 65 1.19 2.09 4.51
C PHE A 65 -0.07 2.91 4.23
N THR A 66 -1.20 2.42 4.70
CA THR A 66 -2.50 3.09 4.58
C THR A 66 -2.81 4.04 5.73
N ASN A 67 -1.99 4.07 6.78
CA ASN A 67 -2.11 5.05 7.86
C ASN A 67 -1.47 6.41 7.52
N VAL A 68 -0.97 6.56 6.30
CA VAL A 68 -0.43 7.80 5.74
C VAL A 68 -1.23 8.14 4.49
N GLN A 69 -1.70 9.40 4.38
CA GLN A 69 -2.50 9.86 3.25
C GLN A 69 -1.76 9.63 1.92
N PRO A 70 -2.39 9.02 0.90
CA PRO A 70 -1.77 8.87 -0.41
C PRO A 70 -1.59 10.24 -1.07
N ARG A 71 -0.65 10.36 -2.00
CA ARG A 71 -0.35 11.63 -2.69
C ARG A 71 0.13 11.40 -4.11
N VAL A 72 -0.09 12.41 -4.95
CA VAL A 72 0.51 12.48 -6.28
C VAL A 72 2.04 12.55 -6.19
N ASP A 73 2.71 12.01 -7.21
CA ASP A 73 4.15 12.20 -7.41
C ASP A 73 4.48 13.68 -7.42
N SER A 74 5.59 14.07 -6.83
CA SER A 74 5.96 15.47 -6.77
C SER A 74 7.44 15.67 -6.57
N ASN A 75 7.89 16.86 -6.96
CA ASN A 75 9.26 17.32 -6.84
C ASN A 75 9.54 18.12 -5.55
N ASN A 76 8.73 18.01 -4.53
CA ASN A 76 8.87 18.80 -3.29
C ASN A 76 10.03 18.36 -2.39
N GLY A 77 10.90 17.50 -2.90
CA GLY A 77 12.01 16.93 -2.14
C GLY A 77 11.56 15.85 -1.18
N GLY A 78 12.34 14.81 -1.11
CA GLY A 78 12.02 13.62 -0.34
C GLY A 78 11.45 12.52 -1.24
N TRP A 79 11.77 11.31 -0.87
CA TRP A 79 11.32 10.10 -1.53
C TRP A 79 9.82 9.89 -1.34
N GLY A 80 9.27 8.78 -1.76
CA GLY A 80 7.85 8.48 -1.69
C GLY A 80 7.21 8.46 -0.29
N GLU A 81 8.01 8.59 0.78
CA GLU A 81 7.54 8.70 2.18
C GLU A 81 6.68 7.51 2.62
N GLN A 82 6.95 6.33 2.06
CA GLN A 82 6.17 5.10 2.30
C GLN A 82 4.67 5.24 1.96
N ARG A 83 4.34 6.17 1.07
CA ARG A 83 2.97 6.46 0.64
C ARG A 83 2.61 5.71 -0.62
N PHE A 84 1.36 5.33 -0.73
CA PHE A 84 0.73 5.08 -2.01
C PHE A 84 0.62 6.38 -2.80
N GLY A 85 0.70 6.29 -4.12
CA GLY A 85 0.59 7.43 -5.00
C GLY A 85 0.95 7.08 -6.42
N SER A 86 0.88 8.06 -7.32
CA SER A 86 1.23 7.89 -8.73
C SER A 86 1.40 9.25 -9.41
N ILE A 87 1.76 9.22 -10.70
CA ILE A 87 1.79 10.40 -11.57
C ILE A 87 0.39 10.95 -11.89
N HIS A 88 -0.69 10.18 -11.67
CA HIS A 88 -2.06 10.66 -11.89
C HIS A 88 -2.40 11.79 -10.93
N SER A 89 -3.04 12.84 -11.42
CA SER A 89 -3.22 14.08 -10.65
C SER A 89 -4.18 13.98 -9.47
N GLN A 90 -5.11 13.01 -9.46
CA GLN A 90 -6.19 12.95 -8.47
C GLN A 90 -6.33 11.61 -7.75
N MET A 91 -5.67 10.57 -8.23
CA MET A 91 -5.84 9.19 -7.77
C MET A 91 -4.59 8.35 -7.99
N PHE A 92 -4.58 7.18 -7.39
CA PHE A 92 -3.69 6.06 -7.72
C PHE A 92 -4.52 4.80 -7.91
N ASN A 93 -3.98 3.80 -8.62
CA ASN A 93 -4.64 2.52 -8.80
C ASN A 93 -4.23 1.53 -7.71
N ALA A 94 -5.20 0.88 -7.10
CA ALA A 94 -4.99 -0.16 -6.12
C ALA A 94 -5.63 -1.48 -6.56
N LEU A 95 -4.88 -2.58 -6.39
CA LEU A 95 -5.36 -3.95 -6.51
C LEU A 95 -5.89 -4.39 -5.15
N PHE A 96 -7.12 -4.85 -5.11
CA PHE A 96 -7.74 -5.43 -3.92
C PHE A 96 -7.52 -6.95 -3.87
N ALA A 97 -7.69 -7.54 -2.70
CA ALA A 97 -7.46 -8.97 -2.49
C ALA A 97 -8.45 -9.87 -3.25
N ASP A 98 -9.56 -9.34 -3.74
CA ASP A 98 -10.50 -10.02 -4.65
C ASP A 98 -10.06 -10.02 -6.13
N GLY A 99 -8.92 -9.39 -6.44
CA GLY A 99 -8.39 -9.24 -7.79
C GLY A 99 -8.94 -8.04 -8.56
N SER A 100 -9.84 -7.24 -7.99
CA SER A 100 -10.31 -6.02 -8.64
C SER A 100 -9.29 -4.90 -8.56
N VAL A 101 -9.17 -4.09 -9.62
CA VAL A 101 -8.38 -2.86 -9.63
C VAL A 101 -9.31 -1.67 -9.57
N ARG A 102 -9.07 -0.76 -8.62
CA ARG A 102 -9.90 0.43 -8.43
C ARG A 102 -9.05 1.67 -8.24
N PRO A 103 -9.51 2.82 -8.74
CA PRO A 103 -8.88 4.11 -8.45
C PRO A 103 -9.21 4.54 -7.01
N ILE A 104 -8.20 5.01 -6.30
CA ILE A 104 -8.33 5.60 -4.97
C ILE A 104 -7.97 7.08 -5.04
N SER A 105 -8.91 7.94 -4.68
CA SER A 105 -8.68 9.39 -4.64
C SER A 105 -7.66 9.77 -3.57
N TYR A 106 -6.84 10.80 -3.84
CA TYR A 106 -5.97 11.39 -2.81
C TYR A 106 -6.74 12.11 -1.70
N ASP A 107 -8.01 12.46 -1.94
CA ASP A 107 -8.90 13.07 -0.95
C ASP A 107 -9.69 12.04 -0.12
N ILE A 108 -9.36 10.74 -0.23
CA ILE A 108 -9.99 9.69 0.57
C ILE A 108 -9.90 10.03 2.06
N ASP A 109 -10.98 9.77 2.81
CA ASP A 109 -10.96 9.88 4.27
C ASP A 109 -9.84 9.00 4.85
N GLY A 110 -8.99 9.57 5.71
CA GLY A 110 -7.82 8.89 6.24
C GLY A 110 -8.15 7.67 7.11
N ASN A 111 -9.31 7.68 7.80
CA ASN A 111 -9.76 6.52 8.57
C ASN A 111 -10.21 5.40 7.64
N LEU A 112 -10.99 5.75 6.61
CA LEU A 112 -11.39 4.78 5.57
C LEU A 112 -10.17 4.18 4.91
N PHE A 113 -9.19 5.00 4.51
CA PHE A 113 -7.97 4.51 3.88
C PHE A 113 -7.18 3.58 4.81
N SER A 114 -7.09 3.93 6.10
CA SER A 114 -6.44 3.07 7.09
C SER A 114 -7.14 1.71 7.23
N LEU A 115 -8.47 1.67 7.19
CA LEU A 115 -9.26 0.44 7.26
C LEU A 115 -9.04 -0.45 6.02
N LEU A 116 -8.96 0.14 4.82
CA LEU A 116 -8.67 -0.61 3.58
C LEU A 116 -7.30 -1.31 3.59
N GLY A 117 -6.41 -0.93 4.47
CA GLY A 117 -5.11 -1.60 4.67
C GLY A 117 -5.13 -2.73 5.70
N ARG A 118 -6.28 -3.00 6.33
CA ARG A 118 -6.42 -4.04 7.36
C ARG A 118 -7.31 -5.16 6.84
N ARG A 119 -7.06 -6.38 7.31
CA ARG A 119 -7.78 -7.58 6.87
C ARG A 119 -8.73 -8.18 7.91
N ASN A 120 -8.61 -7.76 9.18
CA ASN A 120 -9.20 -8.47 10.31
C ASN A 120 -9.59 -7.57 11.49
N ASP A 121 -9.96 -6.34 11.24
CA ASP A 121 -10.41 -5.42 12.30
C ASP A 121 -11.92 -5.53 12.58
N GLY A 122 -12.65 -6.32 11.80
CA GLY A 122 -14.09 -6.54 11.93
C GLY A 122 -14.93 -5.39 11.38
N GLN A 123 -14.33 -4.46 10.63
CA GLN A 123 -15.00 -3.30 10.06
C GLN A 123 -15.08 -3.45 8.53
N ALA A 124 -16.18 -4.01 8.05
CA ALA A 124 -16.46 -4.00 6.62
C ALA A 124 -16.75 -2.55 6.19
N VAL A 125 -15.91 -2.02 5.34
CA VAL A 125 -16.06 -0.69 4.74
C VAL A 125 -16.45 -0.85 3.27
N SER A 126 -17.26 0.08 2.76
CA SER A 126 -17.48 0.16 1.31
C SER A 126 -16.35 0.98 0.71
N PRO A 127 -15.45 0.39 -0.08
CA PRO A 127 -14.43 1.15 -0.78
C PRO A 127 -15.09 2.08 -1.81
N PRO A 128 -14.45 3.19 -2.13
CA PRO A 128 -14.94 4.16 -3.11
C PRO A 128 -15.03 3.57 -4.51
#